data_0c0c1142d14ad2e778eee4894ad1abbe
#
_entry.id   0c0c1142d14ad2e778eee4894ad1abbe
#
_cell.length_a   1.000
_cell.length_b   1.000
_cell.length_c   1.000
_cell.angle_alpha   90.00
_cell.angle_beta   90.00
_cell.angle_gamma   90.00
#
_symmetry.space_group_name_H-M   'P 1'
#
loop_
_entity.id
_entity.type
_entity.pdbx_description
1 polymer ?
#
loop_
_entity_poly.entity_id
_entity_poly.type
_entity_poly.pdbx_seq_one_letter_code
_entity_poly.pdbx_strand_id
1 'polypeptide(L)'
;MYKRQPTTDTHFSNRCNNLSNYKVFTHQHLAEIKETLQRAGAKNPFDLAFVPVRGCHTRGIIINTVLRSDDSKAKWVDLYKSYYQSHPFVCISDEPLYLKQVVNTNYCFIHITQQDRKILITSVIDNLLKGASGQAVQNMNLISGLPETMGLQLKANYF
;
A
#
# COMPACT_ATOMS: atom_id res chain seq x y z
N MET A 1 12.42 25.01 -2.08
CA MET A 1 12.30 23.58 -2.44
C MET A 1 13.71 23.06 -2.68
N TYR A 2 14.27 22.31 -1.76
CA TYR A 2 15.61 21.71 -1.97
C TYR A 2 15.48 20.59 -2.99
N LYS A 3 16.02 20.79 -4.19
CA LYS A 3 16.20 19.71 -5.18
C LYS A 3 17.19 18.71 -4.59
N ARG A 4 16.76 17.51 -4.29
CA ARG A 4 17.69 16.44 -3.93
C ARG A 4 18.62 16.18 -5.11
N GLN A 5 19.90 16.38 -4.89
CA GLN A 5 20.92 15.98 -5.84
C GLN A 5 20.88 14.46 -6.00
N PRO A 6 21.03 13.93 -7.22
CA PRO A 6 21.19 12.50 -7.42
C PRO A 6 22.38 11.98 -6.61
N THR A 7 22.19 10.90 -5.89
CA THR A 7 23.26 10.15 -5.22
C THR A 7 23.56 8.89 -6.03
N THR A 8 24.69 8.25 -5.80
CA THR A 8 25.06 6.98 -6.47
C THR A 8 23.90 5.99 -6.48
N ASP A 9 23.17 5.86 -5.37
CA ASP A 9 22.04 4.92 -5.23
C ASP A 9 20.77 5.36 -5.97
N THR A 10 20.68 6.59 -6.43
CA THR A 10 19.48 7.16 -7.07
C THR A 10 19.69 7.49 -8.55
N HIS A 11 20.89 7.32 -9.09
CA HIS A 11 21.15 7.47 -10.51
C HIS A 11 20.40 6.42 -11.34
N PHE A 12 19.91 6.83 -12.51
CA PHE A 12 19.20 5.94 -13.43
C PHE A 12 20.02 4.69 -13.79
N SER A 13 21.32 4.86 -14.09
CA SER A 13 22.21 3.75 -14.41
C SER A 13 22.34 2.71 -13.29
N ASN A 14 22.24 3.12 -12.02
CA ASN A 14 22.25 2.20 -10.90
C ASN A 14 20.85 1.57 -10.68
N ARG A 15 19.79 2.31 -10.95
CA ARG A 15 18.40 1.84 -10.71
C ARG A 15 17.86 0.95 -11.82
N CYS A 16 18.34 1.11 -13.05
CA CYS A 16 17.88 0.32 -14.19
C CYS A 16 18.14 -1.17 -13.96
N ASN A 17 17.11 -2.00 -14.12
CA ASN A 17 17.15 -3.46 -13.89
C ASN A 17 17.73 -3.87 -12.51
N ASN A 18 17.55 -3.04 -11.50
CA ASN A 18 18.14 -3.25 -10.19
C ASN A 18 17.08 -3.17 -9.07
N LEU A 19 17.22 -4.06 -8.07
CA LEU A 19 16.47 -4.06 -6.83
C LEU A 19 17.43 -3.93 -5.65
N SER A 20 17.05 -3.19 -4.65
CA SER A 20 17.83 -3.09 -3.41
C SER A 20 16.96 -2.78 -2.20
N ASN A 21 17.31 -3.33 -1.06
CA ASN A 21 16.74 -2.94 0.21
C ASN A 21 17.30 -1.57 0.64
N TYR A 22 16.54 -0.85 1.46
CA TYR A 22 17.01 0.38 2.09
C TYR A 22 16.39 0.54 3.47
N LYS A 23 17.14 1.13 4.41
CA LYS A 23 16.68 1.37 5.80
C LYS A 23 15.97 0.15 6.43
N VAL A 24 16.53 -1.04 6.24
CA VAL A 24 16.01 -2.29 6.79
C VAL A 24 15.85 -2.16 8.29
N PHE A 25 14.68 -2.46 8.83
CA PHE A 25 14.29 -2.35 10.25
C PHE A 25 14.47 -0.95 10.89
N THR A 26 14.89 0.05 10.13
CA THR A 26 15.17 1.41 10.63
C THR A 26 14.39 2.49 9.88
N HIS A 27 13.47 2.08 9.00
CA HIS A 27 12.65 3.03 8.24
C HIS A 27 11.65 3.74 9.17
N GLN A 28 11.45 5.04 8.97
CA GLN A 28 10.53 5.86 9.78
C GLN A 28 9.10 5.30 9.84
N HIS A 29 8.60 4.71 8.74
CA HIS A 29 7.28 4.10 8.70
C HIS A 29 7.12 2.95 9.70
N LEU A 30 8.20 2.30 10.16
CA LEU A 30 8.10 1.26 11.17
C LEU A 30 7.49 1.78 12.49
N ALA A 31 7.92 2.96 12.92
CA ALA A 31 7.38 3.61 14.12
C ALA A 31 5.92 4.03 13.91
N GLU A 32 5.62 4.64 12.75
CA GLU A 32 4.26 5.07 12.38
C GLU A 32 3.28 3.90 12.29
N ILE A 33 3.70 2.76 11.69
CA ILE A 33 2.88 1.55 11.62
C ILE A 33 2.62 0.99 13.02
N LYS A 34 3.65 0.91 13.87
CA LYS A 34 3.49 0.43 15.25
C LYS A 34 2.51 1.29 16.03
N GLU A 35 2.64 2.61 15.96
CA GLU A 35 1.72 3.55 16.60
C GLU A 35 0.29 3.38 16.10
N THR A 36 0.10 3.26 14.79
CA THR A 36 -1.23 3.06 14.17
C THR A 36 -1.87 1.76 14.64
N LEU A 37 -1.11 0.66 14.66
CA LEU A 37 -1.60 -0.63 15.15
C LEU A 37 -1.97 -0.59 16.64
N GLN A 38 -1.19 0.10 17.47
CA GLN A 38 -1.49 0.29 18.89
C GLN A 38 -2.78 1.09 19.09
N ARG A 39 -2.95 2.19 18.36
CA ARG A 39 -4.19 3.00 18.38
C ARG A 39 -5.40 2.20 17.90
N ALA A 40 -5.21 1.26 16.97
CA ALA A 40 -6.24 0.34 16.50
C ALA A 40 -6.52 -0.82 17.49
N GLY A 41 -5.87 -0.85 18.65
CA GLY A 41 -6.11 -1.86 19.69
C GLY A 41 -5.23 -3.11 19.60
N ALA A 42 -4.18 -3.10 18.77
CA ALA A 42 -3.24 -4.21 18.77
C ALA A 42 -2.53 -4.33 20.12
N LYS A 43 -2.54 -5.55 20.67
CA LYS A 43 -1.90 -5.83 21.97
C LYS A 43 -0.39 -5.92 21.80
N ASN A 44 0.37 -5.26 22.67
CA ASN A 44 1.82 -5.37 22.74
C ASN A 44 2.24 -6.59 23.61
N PRO A 45 3.41 -7.22 23.33
CA PRO A 45 4.29 -6.95 22.19
C PRO A 45 3.84 -7.69 20.92
N PHE A 46 3.94 -7.03 19.75
CA PHE A 46 3.90 -7.72 18.46
C PHE A 46 5.23 -7.51 17.73
N ASP A 47 5.72 -8.56 17.10
CA ASP A 47 6.95 -8.51 16.31
C ASP A 47 6.61 -8.06 14.89
N LEU A 48 7.13 -6.88 14.50
CA LEU A 48 6.92 -6.30 13.18
C LEU A 48 8.27 -6.05 12.52
N ALA A 49 8.55 -6.84 11.48
CA ALA A 49 9.68 -6.62 10.59
C ALA A 49 9.24 -5.79 9.37
N PHE A 50 9.94 -4.71 9.07
CA PHE A 50 9.69 -3.88 7.89
C PHE A 50 10.95 -3.78 7.04
N VAL A 51 10.86 -4.29 5.79
CA VAL A 51 11.97 -4.35 4.84
C VAL A 51 11.57 -3.64 3.55
N PRO A 52 11.84 -2.34 3.42
CA PRO A 52 11.55 -1.62 2.19
C PRO A 52 12.47 -2.05 1.05
N VAL A 53 11.88 -2.24 -0.12
CA VAL A 53 12.58 -2.58 -1.36
C VAL A 53 12.36 -1.47 -2.38
N ARG A 54 13.43 -1.07 -3.06
CA ARG A 54 13.37 -0.09 -4.15
C ARG A 54 13.61 -0.79 -5.47
N GLY A 55 12.62 -0.74 -6.36
CA GLY A 55 12.68 -1.27 -7.71
C GLY A 55 12.89 -0.20 -8.78
N CYS A 56 12.98 -0.63 -10.04
CA CYS A 56 13.18 0.24 -11.20
C CYS A 56 11.87 0.70 -11.88
N HIS A 57 10.73 0.52 -11.23
CA HIS A 57 9.45 1.04 -11.73
C HIS A 57 9.30 2.52 -11.37
N THR A 58 8.62 3.28 -12.24
CA THR A 58 8.49 4.73 -12.11
C THR A 58 7.55 5.14 -10.98
N ARG A 59 6.51 4.36 -10.71
CA ARG A 59 5.44 4.64 -9.75
C ARG A 59 4.90 3.36 -9.15
N GLY A 60 4.29 3.50 -7.98
CA GLY A 60 3.55 2.47 -7.29
C GLY A 60 4.29 1.85 -6.12
N ILE A 61 3.51 1.29 -5.22
CA ILE A 61 3.97 0.53 -4.06
C ILE A 61 3.20 -0.78 -4.03
N ILE A 62 3.91 -1.88 -3.84
CA ILE A 62 3.35 -3.17 -3.47
C ILE A 62 3.79 -3.51 -2.05
N ILE A 63 2.85 -3.91 -1.21
CA ILE A 63 3.12 -4.32 0.17
C ILE A 63 2.65 -5.76 0.32
N ASN A 64 3.53 -6.61 0.80
CA ASN A 64 3.24 -7.99 1.17
C ASN A 64 3.34 -8.13 2.69
N THR A 65 2.19 -8.33 3.33
CA THR A 65 2.10 -8.56 4.79
C THR A 65 1.85 -10.03 5.05
N VAL A 66 2.79 -10.67 5.74
CA VAL A 66 2.69 -12.07 6.14
C VAL A 66 2.34 -12.17 7.61
N LEU A 67 1.32 -12.95 7.93
CA LEU A 67 0.93 -13.24 9.31
C LEU A 67 0.52 -14.71 9.47
N ARG A 68 0.37 -15.17 10.71
CA ARG A 68 -0.17 -16.50 11.02
C ARG A 68 -1.57 -16.37 11.59
N SER A 69 -2.47 -17.23 11.12
CA SER A 69 -3.85 -17.30 11.60
C SER A 69 -4.38 -18.73 11.50
N ASP A 70 -5.26 -19.06 12.42
CA ASP A 70 -6.04 -20.29 12.38
C ASP A 70 -7.35 -20.10 11.61
N ASP A 71 -7.72 -18.86 11.28
CA ASP A 71 -8.91 -18.55 10.51
C ASP A 71 -8.70 -18.89 9.02
N SER A 72 -9.80 -19.25 8.35
CA SER A 72 -9.78 -19.57 6.91
C SER A 72 -9.61 -18.32 6.03
N LYS A 73 -9.13 -18.52 4.79
CA LYS A 73 -9.07 -17.47 3.77
C LYS A 73 -10.42 -16.77 3.60
N ALA A 74 -11.51 -17.55 3.54
CA ALA A 74 -12.87 -17.00 3.38
C ALA A 74 -13.21 -15.99 4.47
N LYS A 75 -12.94 -16.34 5.73
CA LYS A 75 -13.17 -15.43 6.87
C LYS A 75 -12.36 -14.13 6.76
N TRP A 76 -11.11 -14.21 6.31
CA TRP A 76 -10.28 -13.04 6.09
C TRP A 76 -10.82 -12.18 4.95
N VAL A 77 -11.23 -12.78 3.84
CA VAL A 77 -11.83 -12.06 2.70
C VAL A 77 -13.12 -11.36 3.12
N ASP A 78 -13.99 -12.05 3.84
CA ASP A 78 -15.26 -11.48 4.32
C ASP A 78 -15.04 -10.33 5.30
N LEU A 79 -14.06 -10.46 6.20
CA LEU A 79 -13.65 -9.39 7.12
C LEU A 79 -13.23 -8.12 6.36
N TYR A 80 -12.37 -8.27 5.35
CA TYR A 80 -11.90 -7.14 4.56
C TYR A 80 -13.02 -6.56 3.68
N LYS A 81 -13.84 -7.39 3.03
CA LYS A 81 -14.99 -6.93 2.25
C LYS A 81 -15.97 -6.15 3.12
N SER A 82 -16.30 -6.66 4.30
CA SER A 82 -17.19 -5.98 5.24
C SER A 82 -16.62 -4.66 5.76
N TYR A 83 -15.34 -4.64 6.14
CA TYR A 83 -14.70 -3.44 6.66
C TYR A 83 -14.61 -2.32 5.60
N TYR A 84 -14.27 -2.65 4.36
CA TYR A 84 -14.05 -1.67 3.29
C TYR A 84 -15.27 -1.44 2.39
N GLN A 85 -16.44 -2.01 2.69
CA GLN A 85 -17.63 -1.91 1.83
C GLN A 85 -18.07 -0.48 1.52
N SER A 86 -17.83 0.48 2.43
CA SER A 86 -18.17 1.90 2.26
C SER A 86 -16.99 2.75 1.76
N HIS A 87 -15.85 2.15 1.46
CA HIS A 87 -14.64 2.88 1.05
C HIS A 87 -14.49 2.84 -0.48
N PRO A 88 -14.80 3.94 -1.19
CA PRO A 88 -14.94 3.93 -2.67
C PRO A 88 -13.66 3.63 -3.42
N PHE A 89 -12.50 3.77 -2.76
CA PHE A 89 -11.20 3.55 -3.38
C PHE A 89 -10.45 2.31 -2.88
N VAL A 90 -11.12 1.44 -2.10
CA VAL A 90 -10.52 0.17 -1.66
C VAL A 90 -11.28 -0.98 -2.27
N CYS A 91 -10.57 -1.86 -2.98
CA CYS A 91 -11.13 -3.00 -3.69
C CYS A 91 -10.46 -4.30 -3.23
N ILE A 92 -11.28 -5.28 -2.84
CA ILE A 92 -10.79 -6.62 -2.52
C ILE A 92 -10.84 -7.46 -3.80
N SER A 93 -9.66 -7.92 -4.25
CA SER A 93 -9.51 -8.70 -5.47
C SER A 93 -9.52 -10.19 -5.18
N ASP A 94 -10.25 -10.95 -5.98
CA ASP A 94 -10.19 -12.42 -5.94
C ASP A 94 -8.97 -12.96 -6.72
N GLU A 95 -8.38 -12.14 -7.62
CA GLU A 95 -7.22 -12.46 -8.44
C GLU A 95 -5.93 -11.83 -7.90
N PRO A 96 -4.75 -12.44 -8.21
CA PRO A 96 -3.45 -11.87 -7.86
C PRO A 96 -3.25 -10.45 -8.40
N LEU A 97 -2.49 -9.63 -7.67
CA LEU A 97 -2.34 -8.21 -7.97
C LEU A 97 -1.04 -7.92 -8.73
N TYR A 98 -1.15 -6.95 -9.62
CA TYR A 98 -0.03 -6.37 -10.37
C TYR A 98 0.00 -4.87 -10.16
N LEU A 99 1.19 -4.31 -10.02
CA LEU A 99 1.38 -2.88 -9.78
C LEU A 99 0.73 -1.99 -10.86
N LYS A 100 0.76 -2.43 -12.10
CA LYS A 100 0.16 -1.70 -13.25
C LYS A 100 -1.35 -1.48 -13.14
N GLN A 101 -2.06 -2.29 -12.36
CA GLN A 101 -3.53 -2.15 -12.17
C GLN A 101 -3.91 -0.85 -11.47
N VAL A 102 -3.01 -0.28 -10.66
CA VAL A 102 -3.28 0.90 -9.85
C VAL A 102 -2.50 2.15 -10.27
N VAL A 103 -1.49 1.99 -11.11
CA VAL A 103 -0.70 3.14 -11.59
C VAL A 103 -1.62 4.16 -12.26
N ASN A 104 -1.47 5.42 -11.87
CA ASN A 104 -2.31 6.55 -12.28
C ASN A 104 -3.76 6.51 -11.78
N THR A 105 -4.04 5.79 -10.70
CA THR A 105 -5.37 5.76 -10.06
C THR A 105 -5.28 6.12 -8.58
N ASN A 106 -6.46 6.37 -7.97
CA ASN A 106 -6.60 6.53 -6.53
C ASN A 106 -7.06 5.24 -5.82
N TYR A 107 -7.05 4.11 -6.51
CA TYR A 107 -7.44 2.83 -5.93
C TYR A 107 -6.33 2.19 -5.09
N CYS A 108 -6.74 1.50 -4.04
CA CYS A 108 -5.97 0.51 -3.32
C CYS A 108 -6.60 -0.85 -3.57
N PHE A 109 -5.88 -1.77 -4.20
CA PHE A 109 -6.35 -3.14 -4.33
C PHE A 109 -5.68 -4.01 -3.28
N ILE A 110 -6.47 -4.93 -2.71
CA ILE A 110 -6.02 -5.87 -1.69
C ILE A 110 -6.38 -7.28 -2.14
N HIS A 111 -5.43 -8.20 -2.08
CA HIS A 111 -5.62 -9.63 -2.34
C HIS A 111 -5.12 -10.46 -1.17
N ILE A 112 -5.86 -11.51 -0.84
CA ILE A 112 -5.55 -12.40 0.30
C ILE A 112 -5.28 -13.81 -0.22
N THR A 113 -4.11 -14.34 0.11
CA THR A 113 -3.71 -15.71 -0.18
C THR A 113 -3.44 -16.44 1.14
N GLN A 114 -3.82 -17.70 1.22
CA GLN A 114 -3.55 -18.56 2.37
C GLN A 114 -2.89 -19.86 1.94
N GLN A 115 -1.90 -20.27 2.71
CA GLN A 115 -1.35 -21.63 2.67
C GLN A 115 -1.11 -22.08 4.11
N ASP A 116 -1.76 -23.16 4.51
CA ASP A 116 -1.76 -23.63 5.89
C ASP A 116 -2.24 -22.53 6.85
N ARG A 117 -1.43 -22.22 7.87
CA ARG A 117 -1.66 -21.13 8.83
C ARG A 117 -1.05 -19.78 8.39
N LYS A 118 -0.47 -19.70 7.18
CA LYS A 118 0.15 -18.48 6.68
C LYS A 118 -0.84 -17.72 5.83
N ILE A 119 -1.08 -16.47 6.18
CA ILE A 119 -1.87 -15.51 5.42
C ILE A 119 -0.91 -14.51 4.79
N LEU A 120 -1.03 -14.32 3.49
CA LEU A 120 -0.38 -13.23 2.76
C LEU A 120 -1.45 -12.24 2.33
N ILE A 121 -1.32 -11.01 2.80
CA ILE A 121 -2.13 -9.87 2.34
C ILE A 121 -1.25 -9.02 1.45
N THR A 122 -1.58 -9.01 0.17
CA THR A 122 -0.91 -8.16 -0.82
C THR A 122 -1.77 -6.93 -1.06
N SER A 123 -1.18 -5.73 -0.95
CA SER A 123 -1.84 -4.49 -1.32
C SER A 123 -1.00 -3.70 -2.30
N VAL A 124 -1.67 -3.00 -3.24
CA VAL A 124 -1.02 -2.17 -4.25
C VAL A 124 -1.69 -0.81 -4.34
N ILE A 125 -0.88 0.24 -4.46
CA ILE A 125 -1.32 1.62 -4.67
C ILE A 125 -0.41 2.36 -5.63
N ASP A 126 -0.89 3.43 -6.23
CA ASP A 126 -0.03 4.46 -6.82
C ASP A 126 0.50 5.36 -5.69
N ASN A 127 1.81 5.40 -5.53
CA ASN A 127 2.46 6.13 -4.43
C ASN A 127 2.37 7.66 -4.56
N LEU A 128 2.13 8.19 -5.76
CA LEU A 128 2.05 9.64 -6.02
C LEU A 128 0.61 10.16 -6.04
N LEU A 129 -0.37 9.29 -6.34
CA LEU A 129 -1.79 9.61 -6.28
C LEU A 129 -2.39 9.13 -4.97
N LYS A 130 -2.75 7.86 -4.83
CA LYS A 130 -3.36 7.34 -3.59
C LYS A 130 -2.46 7.56 -2.37
N GLY A 131 -1.15 7.43 -2.55
CA GLY A 131 -0.18 7.64 -1.48
C GLY A 131 0.17 9.12 -1.19
N ALA A 132 -0.27 10.08 -2.01
CA ALA A 132 0.11 11.48 -1.86
C ALA A 132 -0.99 12.46 -2.32
N SER A 133 -0.94 12.93 -3.59
CA SER A 133 -1.82 14.01 -4.05
C SER A 133 -3.30 13.63 -4.07
N GLY A 134 -3.63 12.41 -4.48
CA GLY A 134 -5.01 11.92 -4.48
C GLY A 134 -5.59 11.79 -3.08
N GLN A 135 -4.80 11.35 -2.10
CA GLN A 135 -5.21 11.30 -0.71
C GLN A 135 -5.45 12.71 -0.14
N ALA A 136 -4.65 13.69 -0.54
CA ALA A 136 -4.86 15.09 -0.14
C ALA A 136 -6.18 15.64 -0.68
N VAL A 137 -6.50 15.38 -1.95
CA VAL A 137 -7.79 15.78 -2.56
C VAL A 137 -8.96 15.04 -1.90
N GLN A 138 -8.82 13.73 -1.63
CA GLN A 138 -9.84 12.95 -0.93
C GLN A 138 -10.15 13.54 0.46
N ASN A 139 -9.13 13.87 1.23
CA ASN A 139 -9.28 14.51 2.53
C ASN A 139 -9.92 15.90 2.40
N MET A 140 -9.52 16.72 1.42
CA MET A 140 -10.13 18.01 1.14
C MET A 140 -11.63 17.86 0.83
N ASN A 141 -12.01 16.92 -0.02
CA ASN A 141 -13.41 16.65 -0.34
C ASN A 141 -14.22 16.35 0.94
N LEU A 142 -13.71 15.44 1.80
CA LEU A 142 -14.38 15.07 3.05
C LEU A 142 -14.52 16.27 4.01
N ILE A 143 -13.46 17.07 4.20
CA ILE A 143 -13.47 18.24 5.09
C ILE A 143 -14.43 19.32 4.57
N SER A 144 -14.54 19.46 3.24
CA SER A 144 -15.39 20.46 2.60
C SER A 144 -16.83 20.01 2.37
N GLY A 145 -17.20 18.79 2.81
CA GLY A 145 -18.54 18.23 2.59
C GLY A 145 -18.87 17.92 1.13
N LEU A 146 -17.82 17.76 0.28
CA LEU A 146 -17.96 17.38 -1.11
C LEU A 146 -18.04 15.85 -1.24
N PRO A 147 -18.57 15.33 -2.37
CA PRO A 147 -18.50 13.90 -2.64
C PRO A 147 -17.04 13.40 -2.58
N GLU A 148 -16.78 12.38 -1.77
CA GLU A 148 -15.43 11.85 -1.50
C GLU A 148 -14.64 11.54 -2.78
N THR A 149 -15.34 11.10 -3.83
CA THR A 149 -14.75 10.69 -5.12
C THR A 149 -14.56 11.82 -6.13
N MET A 150 -14.95 13.04 -5.79
CA MET A 150 -14.92 14.18 -6.73
C MET A 150 -13.49 14.42 -7.25
N GLY A 151 -13.33 14.38 -8.59
CA GLY A 151 -12.05 14.62 -9.27
C GLY A 151 -11.02 13.46 -9.13
N LEU A 152 -11.39 12.32 -8.51
CA LEU A 152 -10.46 11.25 -8.18
C LEU A 152 -10.68 9.94 -8.98
N GLN A 153 -11.71 9.87 -9.80
CA GLN A 153 -11.99 8.71 -10.65
C GLN A 153 -11.12 8.73 -11.91
N LEU A 154 -9.95 8.14 -11.82
CA LEU A 154 -8.97 8.05 -12.89
C LEU A 154 -8.86 6.61 -13.41
N LYS A 155 -8.37 6.45 -14.65
CA LYS A 155 -8.10 5.15 -15.26
C LYS A 155 -6.64 4.77 -15.12
N ALA A 156 -6.38 3.49 -14.89
CA ALA A 156 -5.03 2.95 -14.88
C ALA A 156 -4.38 3.06 -16.28
N ASN A 157 -3.09 3.37 -16.28
CA ASN A 157 -2.28 3.34 -17.49
C ASN A 157 -1.56 1.99 -17.56
N TYR A 158 -2.02 1.14 -18.46
CA TYR A 158 -1.32 -0.10 -18.84
C TYR A 158 -0.29 0.23 -19.90
N PHE A 159 0.98 0.30 -19.56
CA PHE A 159 2.12 0.40 -20.51
C PHE A 159 3.29 -0.47 -20.07
#